data_ee131673e8e82c09f26cf053d03636e8
#
_entry.id   ee131673e8e82c09f26cf053d03636e8
#
_cell.length_a   1.000
_cell.length_b   1.000
_cell.length_c   1.000
_cell.angle_alpha   90.00
_cell.angle_beta   90.00
_cell.angle_gamma   90.00
#
_symmetry.space_group_name_H-M   'P 1'
#
loop_
_entity.id
_entity.type
_entity.pdbx_description
1 polymer ?
#
loop_
_entity_poly.entity_id
_entity_poly.type
_entity_poly.pdbx_seq_one_letter_code
_entity_poly.pdbx_strand_id
1 'polypeptide(L)'
;MDTETEPQQVPIQVVVLTDFSDKSIFAVNHGKEMCRMLERGMTLAYFDNDKNEDETLLQDKYKAFIDKAGVDAKFHIIKGKPVKGFEDVVPQVNAIIVVACINTEDKNSLFAPTNLLKTLHHSRIPYLLVNDDLKEPFLYKHLVLPIDSTKESKEKVLWASYFGRFNESKVSVLAGHFKDEYLLKYLNNNLKFINKMFNNFEVSFEVIKSTHKQDNMDAYALDYAKENNAGLIIILTTEKYSLIDHFKGPHELKIVTNTYKLPVLCLNRRDDLYVMCD
;
A
#
# COMPACT_ATOMS: atom_id res chain seq x y z
N MET A 1 -14.14 -16.52 42.82
CA MET A 1 -13.62 -17.05 41.55
C MET A 1 -13.88 -15.97 40.53
N ASP A 2 -12.94 -15.05 40.42
CA ASP A 2 -13.00 -13.97 39.44
C ASP A 2 -12.61 -14.57 38.11
N THR A 3 -13.57 -14.70 37.20
CA THR A 3 -13.33 -15.06 35.82
C THR A 3 -12.65 -13.84 35.18
N GLU A 4 -11.31 -13.87 35.08
CA GLU A 4 -10.58 -12.97 34.21
C GLU A 4 -11.11 -13.20 32.78
N THR A 5 -11.88 -12.23 32.28
CA THR A 5 -12.28 -12.16 30.88
C THR A 5 -11.02 -11.88 30.08
N GLU A 6 -10.55 -12.85 29.29
CA GLU A 6 -9.46 -12.64 28.33
C GLU A 6 -9.77 -11.40 27.48
N PRO A 7 -8.80 -10.50 27.29
CA PRO A 7 -9.02 -9.32 26.44
C PRO A 7 -9.41 -9.78 25.04
N GLN A 8 -10.61 -9.41 24.59
CA GLN A 8 -11.08 -9.72 23.25
C GLN A 8 -10.07 -9.11 22.25
N GLN A 9 -9.36 -9.95 21.52
CA GLN A 9 -8.45 -9.50 20.47
C GLN A 9 -9.26 -8.73 19.42
N VAL A 10 -8.88 -7.48 19.18
CA VAL A 10 -9.46 -6.67 18.11
C VAL A 10 -9.21 -7.39 16.78
N PRO A 11 -10.24 -7.73 16.00
CA PRO A 11 -10.05 -8.44 14.75
C PRO A 11 -9.24 -7.58 13.76
N ILE A 12 -8.39 -8.25 12.99
CA ILE A 12 -7.57 -7.60 11.96
C ILE A 12 -8.47 -6.94 10.90
N GLN A 13 -8.16 -5.69 10.51
CA GLN A 13 -8.98 -4.87 9.62
C GLN A 13 -8.21 -4.36 8.41
N VAL A 14 -8.91 -4.19 7.29
CA VAL A 14 -8.52 -3.31 6.20
C VAL A 14 -8.99 -1.90 6.54
N VAL A 15 -8.09 -0.94 6.61
CA VAL A 15 -8.43 0.45 6.90
C VAL A 15 -8.55 1.23 5.59
N VAL A 16 -9.66 1.93 5.39
CA VAL A 16 -9.86 2.83 4.24
C VAL A 16 -9.94 4.26 4.76
N LEU A 17 -9.01 5.10 4.32
CA LEU A 17 -9.05 6.53 4.65
C LEU A 17 -10.13 7.22 3.81
N THR A 18 -10.95 8.05 4.46
CA THR A 18 -12.07 8.73 3.81
C THR A 18 -12.20 10.18 4.26
N ASP A 19 -12.65 11.03 3.33
CA ASP A 19 -13.17 12.37 3.58
C ASP A 19 -14.67 12.47 3.19
N PHE A 20 -15.30 11.30 2.97
CA PHE A 20 -16.67 11.14 2.47
C PHE A 20 -16.93 11.71 1.08
N SER A 21 -15.90 12.07 0.34
CA SER A 21 -16.02 12.49 -1.07
C SER A 21 -16.30 11.32 -2.01
N ASP A 22 -16.70 11.62 -3.23
CA ASP A 22 -16.90 10.61 -4.27
C ASP A 22 -15.60 9.87 -4.61
N LYS A 23 -14.45 10.52 -4.49
CA LYS A 23 -13.14 9.87 -4.66
C LYS A 23 -12.85 8.84 -3.56
N SER A 24 -13.37 9.05 -2.34
CA SER A 24 -13.27 8.04 -1.27
C SER A 24 -14.02 6.75 -1.61
N ILE A 25 -15.04 6.78 -2.49
CA ILE A 25 -15.73 5.56 -2.97
C ILE A 25 -14.76 4.67 -3.74
N PHE A 26 -13.84 5.24 -4.52
CA PHE A 26 -12.81 4.44 -5.20
C PHE A 26 -11.93 3.69 -4.20
N ALA A 27 -11.48 4.37 -3.13
CA ALA A 27 -10.74 3.70 -2.06
C ALA A 27 -11.56 2.59 -1.38
N VAL A 28 -12.86 2.80 -1.17
CA VAL A 28 -13.77 1.78 -0.61
C VAL A 28 -13.88 0.57 -1.54
N ASN A 29 -14.02 0.77 -2.84
CA ASN A 29 -14.12 -0.34 -3.80
C ASN A 29 -12.81 -1.17 -3.81
N HIS A 30 -11.65 -0.52 -3.82
CA HIS A 30 -10.37 -1.21 -3.65
C HIS A 30 -10.25 -1.89 -2.27
N GLY A 31 -10.78 -1.26 -1.22
CA GLY A 31 -10.84 -1.82 0.13
C GLY A 31 -11.70 -3.08 0.21
N LYS A 32 -12.85 -3.11 -0.48
CA LYS A 32 -13.70 -4.32 -0.59
C LYS A 32 -12.91 -5.50 -1.18
N GLU A 33 -12.14 -5.23 -2.23
CA GLU A 33 -11.31 -6.26 -2.85
C GLU A 33 -10.21 -6.76 -1.91
N MET A 34 -9.58 -5.86 -1.14
CA MET A 34 -8.63 -6.26 -0.10
C MET A 34 -9.30 -7.07 1.01
N CYS A 35 -10.49 -6.68 1.46
CA CYS A 35 -11.26 -7.43 2.44
C CYS A 35 -11.58 -8.85 1.94
N ARG A 36 -12.02 -8.96 0.68
CA ARG A 36 -12.30 -10.26 0.05
C ARG A 36 -11.05 -11.14 -0.01
N MET A 37 -9.93 -10.58 -0.48
CA MET A 37 -8.67 -11.31 -0.64
C MET A 37 -8.07 -11.74 0.70
N LEU A 38 -8.13 -10.89 1.71
CA LEU A 38 -7.52 -11.13 3.01
C LEU A 38 -8.47 -11.78 4.03
N GLU A 39 -9.75 -11.93 3.67
CA GLU A 39 -10.83 -12.40 4.58
C GLU A 39 -10.90 -11.58 5.87
N ARG A 40 -10.93 -10.24 5.73
CA ARG A 40 -10.96 -9.29 6.84
C ARG A 40 -12.09 -8.28 6.70
N GLY A 41 -12.49 -7.71 7.84
CA GLY A 41 -13.46 -6.62 7.87
C GLY A 41 -12.83 -5.28 7.46
N MET A 42 -13.70 -4.30 7.21
CA MET A 42 -13.33 -2.94 6.85
C MET A 42 -13.54 -1.97 8.00
N THR A 43 -12.64 -1.03 8.15
CA THR A 43 -12.80 0.16 8.98
C THR A 43 -12.59 1.41 8.12
N LEU A 44 -13.59 2.29 8.08
CA LEU A 44 -13.44 3.63 7.50
C LEU A 44 -12.83 4.56 8.54
N ALA A 45 -11.72 5.21 8.20
CA ALA A 45 -11.02 6.12 9.08
C ALA A 45 -11.07 7.54 8.52
N TYR A 46 -11.61 8.47 9.31
CA TYR A 46 -11.76 9.89 8.99
C TYR A 46 -10.83 10.73 9.85
N PHE A 47 -10.14 11.71 9.24
CA PHE A 47 -9.29 12.65 9.96
C PHE A 47 -10.04 13.92 10.33
N ASP A 48 -10.25 14.15 11.62
CA ASP A 48 -10.91 15.36 12.13
C ASP A 48 -9.98 16.60 12.15
N ASN A 49 -8.73 16.51 11.81
CA ASN A 49 -7.79 17.65 11.63
C ASN A 49 -7.99 18.81 12.61
N ASP A 50 -8.23 18.55 13.90
CA ASP A 50 -8.51 19.54 14.95
C ASP A 50 -9.72 20.47 14.67
N LYS A 51 -10.58 20.10 13.72
CA LYS A 51 -11.79 20.88 13.40
C LYS A 51 -12.85 20.76 14.48
N ASN A 52 -12.72 19.79 15.40
CA ASN A 52 -13.71 19.46 16.43
C ASN A 52 -15.13 19.38 15.85
N GLU A 53 -15.27 18.69 14.71
CA GLU A 53 -16.57 18.47 14.09
C GLU A 53 -17.49 17.71 15.05
N ASP A 54 -18.77 18.05 15.03
CA ASP A 54 -19.78 17.37 15.85
C ASP A 54 -19.81 15.88 15.49
N GLU A 55 -19.58 15.03 16.49
CA GLU A 55 -19.53 13.58 16.30
C GLU A 55 -20.86 13.02 15.78
N THR A 56 -21.99 13.62 16.14
CA THR A 56 -23.31 13.24 15.62
C THR A 56 -23.40 13.51 14.12
N LEU A 57 -22.93 14.68 13.69
CA LEU A 57 -22.89 15.05 12.27
C LEU A 57 -21.95 14.12 11.48
N LEU A 58 -20.79 13.76 12.07
CA LEU A 58 -19.88 12.81 11.44
C LEU A 58 -20.49 11.41 11.32
N GLN A 59 -21.25 10.96 12.32
CA GLN A 59 -21.97 9.69 12.26
C GLN A 59 -23.03 9.67 11.16
N ASP A 60 -23.76 10.79 10.97
CA ASP A 60 -24.76 10.89 9.90
C ASP A 60 -24.11 10.92 8.50
N LYS A 61 -23.01 11.66 8.35
CA LYS A 61 -22.19 11.64 7.12
C LYS A 61 -21.68 10.22 6.81
N TYR A 62 -21.18 9.53 7.83
CA TYR A 62 -20.72 8.15 7.69
C TYR A 62 -21.83 7.21 7.22
N LYS A 63 -23.01 7.24 7.86
CA LYS A 63 -24.17 6.41 7.46
C LYS A 63 -24.58 6.66 6.01
N ALA A 64 -24.73 7.92 5.64
CA ALA A 64 -25.05 8.28 4.25
C ALA A 64 -23.98 7.80 3.26
N PHE A 65 -22.70 7.86 3.66
CA PHE A 65 -21.57 7.42 2.82
C PHE A 65 -21.54 5.90 2.65
N ILE A 66 -21.71 5.11 3.73
CA ILE A 66 -21.71 3.64 3.62
C ILE A 66 -22.91 3.14 2.81
N ASP A 67 -24.08 3.76 2.95
CA ASP A 67 -25.26 3.46 2.14
C ASP A 67 -25.00 3.72 0.65
N LYS A 68 -24.39 4.87 0.33
CA LYS A 68 -24.00 5.22 -1.04
C LYS A 68 -22.95 4.27 -1.61
N ALA A 69 -21.94 3.91 -0.82
CA ALA A 69 -20.85 3.03 -1.22
C ALA A 69 -21.25 1.54 -1.25
N GLY A 70 -22.40 1.19 -0.66
CA GLY A 70 -22.87 -0.19 -0.54
C GLY A 70 -21.86 -1.07 0.21
N VAL A 71 -21.46 -0.66 1.42
CA VAL A 71 -20.45 -1.36 2.22
C VAL A 71 -20.86 -1.44 3.68
N ASP A 72 -20.55 -2.56 4.32
CA ASP A 72 -20.57 -2.69 5.77
C ASP A 72 -19.16 -2.47 6.31
N ALA A 73 -18.99 -1.46 7.17
CA ALA A 73 -17.69 -1.07 7.69
C ALA A 73 -17.83 -0.50 9.10
N LYS A 74 -16.79 -0.63 9.91
CA LYS A 74 -16.69 0.12 11.17
C LYS A 74 -16.26 1.56 10.87
N PHE A 75 -16.56 2.47 11.80
CA PHE A 75 -16.13 3.87 11.69
C PHE A 75 -15.15 4.23 12.79
N HIS A 76 -14.08 4.92 12.41
CA HIS A 76 -13.08 5.42 13.35
C HIS A 76 -12.71 6.87 13.01
N ILE A 77 -12.73 7.75 14.03
CA ILE A 77 -12.34 9.15 13.89
C ILE A 77 -10.92 9.31 14.41
N ILE A 78 -10.02 9.73 13.52
CA ILE A 78 -8.62 10.03 13.87
C ILE A 78 -8.54 11.48 14.31
N LYS A 79 -8.20 11.73 15.58
CA LYS A 79 -8.06 13.07 16.14
C LYS A 79 -6.59 13.52 16.13
N GLY A 80 -6.37 14.83 16.02
CA GLY A 80 -5.05 15.44 16.08
C GLY A 80 -4.33 15.51 14.72
N LYS A 81 -3.02 15.75 14.78
CA LYS A 81 -2.19 15.91 13.58
C LYS A 81 -2.14 14.61 12.78
N PRO A 82 -2.25 14.66 11.44
CA PRO A 82 -2.41 13.46 10.60
C PRO A 82 -1.38 12.36 10.86
N VAL A 83 -0.09 12.68 10.89
CA VAL A 83 0.99 11.70 11.10
C VAL A 83 0.82 10.96 12.42
N LYS A 84 0.77 11.73 13.54
CA LYS A 84 0.65 11.13 14.88
C LYS A 84 -0.68 10.41 15.08
N GLY A 85 -1.78 11.04 14.65
CA GLY A 85 -3.11 10.44 14.76
C GLY A 85 -3.19 9.11 13.99
N PHE A 86 -2.54 9.02 12.83
CA PHE A 86 -2.49 7.78 12.07
C PHE A 86 -1.65 6.71 12.79
N GLU A 87 -0.47 7.05 13.31
CA GLU A 87 0.37 6.13 14.08
C GLU A 87 -0.34 5.57 15.32
N ASP A 88 -1.13 6.41 16.01
CA ASP A 88 -1.89 6.01 17.20
C ASP A 88 -3.06 5.08 16.86
N VAL A 89 -3.71 5.26 15.70
CA VAL A 89 -4.90 4.50 15.31
C VAL A 89 -4.58 3.12 14.75
N VAL A 90 -3.51 2.98 13.97
CA VAL A 90 -3.14 1.72 13.32
C VAL A 90 -3.16 0.52 14.30
N PRO A 91 -2.53 0.58 15.49
CA PRO A 91 -2.62 -0.51 16.46
C PRO A 91 -4.01 -0.64 17.11
N GLN A 92 -4.75 0.47 17.31
CA GLN A 92 -6.08 0.43 17.93
C GLN A 92 -7.10 -0.33 17.10
N VAL A 93 -7.05 -0.17 15.76
CA VAL A 93 -7.94 -0.88 14.85
C VAL A 93 -7.35 -2.19 14.32
N ASN A 94 -6.16 -2.56 14.79
CA ASN A 94 -5.44 -3.75 14.32
C ASN A 94 -5.38 -3.81 12.78
N ALA A 95 -4.86 -2.75 12.17
CA ALA A 95 -4.83 -2.60 10.73
C ALA A 95 -3.77 -3.50 10.08
N ILE A 96 -4.10 -4.18 8.99
CA ILE A 96 -3.16 -4.97 8.18
C ILE A 96 -2.69 -4.22 6.92
N ILE A 97 -3.54 -3.39 6.38
CA ILE A 97 -3.28 -2.55 5.20
C ILE A 97 -4.15 -1.29 5.26
N VAL A 98 -3.64 -0.21 4.73
CA VAL A 98 -4.40 1.04 4.53
C VAL A 98 -4.67 1.23 3.05
N VAL A 99 -5.87 1.68 2.71
CA VAL A 99 -6.25 2.04 1.34
C VAL A 99 -6.66 3.51 1.32
N ALA A 100 -6.15 4.28 0.37
CA ALA A 100 -6.50 5.68 0.22
C ALA A 100 -6.54 6.10 -1.26
N CYS A 101 -7.53 6.92 -1.62
CA CYS A 101 -7.58 7.53 -2.95
C CYS A 101 -6.87 8.89 -2.92
N ILE A 102 -5.92 9.08 -3.85
CA ILE A 102 -5.20 10.36 -4.00
C ILE A 102 -6.12 11.40 -4.64
N ASN A 103 -6.03 12.63 -4.12
CA ASN A 103 -6.67 13.79 -4.71
C ASN A 103 -5.63 14.77 -5.26
N THR A 104 -5.49 14.82 -6.58
CA THR A 104 -4.54 15.72 -7.27
C THR A 104 -5.10 17.13 -7.50
N GLU A 105 -6.38 17.35 -7.26
CA GLU A 105 -7.06 18.63 -7.54
C GLU A 105 -6.90 19.64 -6.41
N ASP A 106 -6.83 19.16 -5.15
CA ASP A 106 -6.64 20.01 -3.98
C ASP A 106 -5.31 19.69 -3.28
N LYS A 107 -4.32 20.56 -3.48
CA LYS A 107 -2.99 20.42 -2.88
C LYS A 107 -2.97 20.57 -1.35
N ASN A 108 -4.00 21.18 -0.78
CA ASN A 108 -4.12 21.40 0.67
C ASN A 108 -4.86 20.24 1.36
N SER A 109 -5.53 19.39 0.60
CA SER A 109 -6.18 18.20 1.12
C SER A 109 -5.15 17.26 1.77
N LEU A 110 -5.57 16.55 2.81
CA LEU A 110 -4.81 15.41 3.36
C LEU A 110 -4.55 14.35 2.28
N PHE A 111 -5.49 14.17 1.38
CA PHE A 111 -5.43 13.21 0.28
C PHE A 111 -4.60 13.70 -0.93
N ALA A 112 -4.05 14.92 -0.88
CA ALA A 112 -3.03 15.32 -1.85
C ALA A 112 -1.85 14.35 -1.79
N PRO A 113 -1.28 13.91 -2.92
CA PRO A 113 -0.25 12.86 -2.96
C PRO A 113 0.91 13.09 -1.98
N THR A 114 1.41 14.33 -1.93
CA THR A 114 2.53 14.69 -1.04
C THR A 114 2.15 14.63 0.44
N ASN A 115 0.94 15.09 0.79
CA ASN A 115 0.47 15.09 2.18
C ASN A 115 0.19 13.68 2.65
N LEU A 116 -0.42 12.85 1.78
CA LEU A 116 -0.74 11.47 2.09
C LEU A 116 0.54 10.63 2.26
N LEU A 117 1.52 10.78 1.35
CA LEU A 117 2.82 10.13 1.49
C LEU A 117 3.53 10.52 2.79
N LYS A 118 3.51 11.80 3.18
CA LYS A 118 4.06 12.26 4.47
C LYS A 118 3.34 11.64 5.66
N THR A 119 2.01 11.56 5.61
CA THR A 119 1.20 10.98 6.69
C THR A 119 1.50 9.49 6.88
N LEU A 120 1.71 8.76 5.78
CA LEU A 120 1.90 7.32 5.79
C LEU A 120 3.39 6.91 5.85
N HIS A 121 4.32 7.85 5.79
CA HIS A 121 5.77 7.59 5.70
C HIS A 121 6.32 6.70 6.81
N HIS A 122 5.81 6.84 8.03
CA HIS A 122 6.23 6.04 9.18
C HIS A 122 5.32 4.83 9.46
N SER A 123 4.38 4.56 8.57
CA SER A 123 3.47 3.43 8.72
C SER A 123 4.25 2.10 8.77
N ARG A 124 3.96 1.28 9.77
CA ARG A 124 4.52 -0.08 9.89
C ARG A 124 3.77 -1.09 9.02
N ILE A 125 2.61 -0.71 8.51
CA ILE A 125 1.79 -1.52 7.59
C ILE A 125 1.83 -0.91 6.20
N PRO A 126 1.66 -1.72 5.14
CA PRO A 126 1.61 -1.21 3.78
C PRO A 126 0.38 -0.37 3.53
N TYR A 127 0.46 0.44 2.50
CA TYR A 127 -0.66 1.26 2.06
C TYR A 127 -0.82 1.22 0.54
N LEU A 128 -2.05 1.00 0.13
CA LEU A 128 -2.47 0.96 -1.26
C LEU A 128 -2.99 2.33 -1.65
N LEU A 129 -2.28 3.02 -2.53
CA LEU A 129 -2.68 4.31 -3.09
C LEU A 129 -3.33 4.10 -4.45
N VAL A 130 -4.54 4.62 -4.58
CA VAL A 130 -5.35 4.53 -5.80
C VAL A 130 -5.73 5.93 -6.28
N ASN A 131 -5.98 6.10 -7.56
CA ASN A 131 -6.35 7.38 -8.17
C ASN A 131 -7.49 7.26 -9.18
N ASP A 132 -8.16 6.12 -9.19
CA ASP A 132 -9.35 5.83 -9.98
C ASP A 132 -10.10 4.65 -9.36
N ASP A 133 -11.28 4.34 -9.89
CA ASP A 133 -12.03 3.16 -9.50
C ASP A 133 -11.40 1.87 -10.04
N LEU A 134 -11.83 0.76 -9.46
CA LEU A 134 -11.44 -0.57 -9.92
C LEU A 134 -11.82 -0.77 -11.39
N LYS A 135 -10.88 -1.29 -12.17
CA LYS A 135 -11.11 -1.64 -13.57
C LYS A 135 -11.30 -3.15 -13.68
N GLU A 136 -12.56 -3.56 -13.82
CA GLU A 136 -12.88 -4.94 -14.16
C GLU A 136 -12.36 -5.29 -15.58
N PRO A 137 -11.99 -6.54 -15.85
CA PRO A 137 -11.98 -7.72 -14.98
C PRO A 137 -10.62 -8.02 -14.32
N PHE A 138 -9.68 -7.06 -14.33
CA PHE A 138 -8.25 -7.33 -14.05
C PHE A 138 -7.81 -7.03 -12.63
N LEU A 139 -8.71 -7.07 -11.67
CA LEU A 139 -8.45 -6.75 -10.26
C LEU A 139 -7.21 -7.47 -9.73
N TYR A 140 -6.06 -6.79 -9.77
CA TYR A 140 -4.79 -7.31 -9.26
C TYR A 140 -4.37 -8.69 -9.78
N LYS A 141 -4.90 -9.13 -10.94
CA LYS A 141 -4.54 -10.44 -11.52
C LYS A 141 -3.10 -10.49 -12.06
N HIS A 142 -2.53 -9.34 -12.36
CA HIS A 142 -1.14 -9.21 -12.78
C HIS A 142 -0.44 -8.11 -11.98
N LEU A 143 0.65 -8.46 -11.30
CA LEU A 143 1.44 -7.57 -10.49
C LEU A 143 2.80 -7.33 -11.10
N VAL A 144 3.33 -6.13 -10.94
CA VAL A 144 4.71 -5.78 -11.28
C VAL A 144 5.51 -5.57 -10.00
N LEU A 145 6.63 -6.29 -9.88
CA LEU A 145 7.48 -6.32 -8.70
C LEU A 145 8.92 -5.94 -9.10
N PRO A 146 9.30 -4.64 -9.11
CA PRO A 146 10.68 -4.25 -9.33
C PRO A 146 11.56 -4.71 -8.16
N ILE A 147 12.71 -5.34 -8.47
CA ILE A 147 13.66 -5.89 -7.50
C ILE A 147 15.05 -5.33 -7.78
N ASP A 148 15.66 -4.81 -6.74
CA ASP A 148 17.03 -4.31 -6.74
C ASP A 148 17.99 -5.18 -5.88
N SER A 149 19.20 -4.70 -5.66
CA SER A 149 20.22 -5.38 -4.87
C SER A 149 20.09 -5.15 -3.36
N THR A 150 19.16 -4.34 -2.90
CA THR A 150 18.99 -4.07 -1.47
C THR A 150 18.32 -5.25 -0.76
N LYS A 151 18.67 -5.49 0.51
CA LYS A 151 18.04 -6.57 1.30
C LYS A 151 16.56 -6.31 1.56
N GLU A 152 16.18 -5.05 1.67
CA GLU A 152 14.82 -4.56 1.90
C GLU A 152 13.89 -4.90 0.74
N SER A 153 14.44 -5.09 -0.47
CA SER A 153 13.66 -5.49 -1.65
C SER A 153 12.86 -6.79 -1.44
N LYS A 154 13.27 -7.63 -0.49
CA LYS A 154 12.57 -8.87 -0.11
C LYS A 154 11.24 -8.60 0.61
N GLU A 155 11.06 -7.45 1.25
CA GLU A 155 9.84 -7.11 1.98
C GLU A 155 8.60 -7.09 1.06
N LYS A 156 8.79 -6.66 -0.18
CA LYS A 156 7.73 -6.66 -1.21
C LYS A 156 7.25 -8.07 -1.55
N VAL A 157 8.12 -9.07 -1.42
CA VAL A 157 7.85 -10.46 -1.85
C VAL A 157 6.73 -11.08 -1.03
N LEU A 158 6.66 -10.77 0.26
CA LEU A 158 5.60 -11.27 1.13
C LEU A 158 4.22 -10.82 0.63
N TRP A 159 4.08 -9.53 0.31
CA TRP A 159 2.82 -8.99 -0.22
C TRP A 159 2.49 -9.51 -1.60
N ALA A 160 3.48 -9.61 -2.49
CA ALA A 160 3.29 -10.27 -3.78
C ALA A 160 2.82 -11.73 -3.62
N SER A 161 3.33 -12.43 -2.59
CA SER A 161 2.89 -13.80 -2.27
C SER A 161 1.42 -13.85 -1.80
N TYR A 162 0.97 -12.88 -1.01
CA TYR A 162 -0.45 -12.79 -0.63
C TYR A 162 -1.36 -12.66 -1.84
N PHE A 163 -1.05 -11.74 -2.75
CA PHE A 163 -1.82 -11.61 -4.00
C PHE A 163 -1.73 -12.87 -4.85
N GLY A 164 -0.55 -13.46 -5.01
CA GLY A 164 -0.39 -14.70 -5.77
C GLY A 164 -1.22 -15.84 -5.21
N ARG A 165 -1.20 -16.02 -3.88
CA ARG A 165 -1.88 -17.12 -3.20
C ARG A 165 -3.39 -16.93 -3.08
N PHE A 166 -3.84 -15.73 -2.68
CA PHE A 166 -5.24 -15.49 -2.33
C PHE A 166 -6.05 -14.85 -3.44
N ASN A 167 -5.41 -14.30 -4.47
CA ASN A 167 -6.05 -13.72 -5.63
C ASN A 167 -5.62 -14.40 -6.96
N GLU A 168 -4.78 -15.46 -6.90
CA GLU A 168 -4.25 -16.15 -8.09
C GLU A 168 -3.54 -15.18 -9.06
N SER A 169 -2.85 -14.19 -8.50
CA SER A 169 -2.18 -13.16 -9.29
C SER A 169 -0.89 -13.69 -9.90
N LYS A 170 -0.66 -13.38 -11.19
CA LYS A 170 0.66 -13.55 -11.80
C LYS A 170 1.58 -12.41 -11.37
N VAL A 171 2.85 -12.70 -11.09
CA VAL A 171 3.85 -11.70 -10.69
C VAL A 171 4.97 -11.58 -11.73
N SER A 172 5.11 -10.43 -12.37
CA SER A 172 6.27 -10.09 -13.19
C SER A 172 7.34 -9.44 -12.33
N VAL A 173 8.39 -10.19 -12.03
CA VAL A 173 9.54 -9.74 -11.25
C VAL A 173 10.52 -9.03 -12.18
N LEU A 174 10.64 -7.72 -12.06
CA LEU A 174 11.58 -6.93 -12.86
C LEU A 174 12.91 -6.80 -12.14
N ALA A 175 13.92 -7.52 -12.61
CA ALA A 175 15.25 -7.51 -12.03
C ALA A 175 16.11 -6.39 -12.63
N GLY A 176 16.62 -5.48 -11.79
CA GLY A 176 17.49 -4.38 -12.20
C GLY A 176 18.79 -4.85 -12.87
N HIS A 177 19.41 -3.96 -13.65
CA HIS A 177 20.69 -4.21 -14.27
C HIS A 177 21.85 -3.58 -13.49
N PHE A 178 22.83 -4.38 -13.11
CA PHE A 178 24.03 -3.94 -12.40
C PHE A 178 25.28 -4.39 -13.17
N LYS A 179 26.29 -3.50 -13.25
CA LYS A 179 27.62 -3.82 -13.77
C LYS A 179 28.57 -4.30 -12.66
N ASP A 180 28.31 -3.88 -11.43
CA ASP A 180 29.08 -4.23 -10.26
C ASP A 180 28.75 -5.66 -9.80
N GLU A 181 29.76 -6.50 -9.69
CA GLU A 181 29.62 -7.93 -9.34
C GLU A 181 29.08 -8.13 -7.91
N TYR A 182 29.41 -7.22 -6.98
CA TYR A 182 28.91 -7.27 -5.62
C TYR A 182 27.40 -7.02 -5.59
N LEU A 183 26.92 -5.98 -6.28
CA LEU A 183 25.49 -5.69 -6.40
C LEU A 183 24.73 -6.81 -7.14
N LEU A 184 25.34 -7.39 -8.18
CA LEU A 184 24.78 -8.56 -8.87
C LEU A 184 24.63 -9.76 -7.95
N LYS A 185 25.60 -10.01 -7.04
CA LYS A 185 25.50 -11.07 -6.04
C LYS A 185 24.29 -10.88 -5.13
N TYR A 186 24.04 -9.65 -4.64
CA TYR A 186 22.88 -9.37 -3.81
C TYR A 186 21.57 -9.49 -4.57
N LEU A 187 21.49 -8.95 -5.80
CA LEU A 187 20.33 -9.18 -6.66
C LEU A 187 20.02 -10.65 -6.85
N ASN A 188 21.05 -11.45 -7.16
CA ASN A 188 20.89 -12.90 -7.34
C ASN A 188 20.43 -13.60 -6.06
N ASN A 189 20.86 -13.13 -4.87
CA ASN A 189 20.35 -13.65 -3.59
C ASN A 189 18.87 -13.29 -3.40
N ASN A 190 18.46 -12.07 -3.76
CA ASN A 190 17.06 -11.68 -3.73
C ASN A 190 16.21 -12.53 -4.69
N LEU A 191 16.70 -12.77 -5.91
CA LEU A 191 16.00 -13.61 -6.89
C LEU A 191 15.90 -15.07 -6.44
N LYS A 192 16.94 -15.63 -5.79
CA LYS A 192 16.87 -16.96 -5.17
C LYS A 192 15.83 -17.05 -4.07
N PHE A 193 15.74 -16.00 -3.23
CA PHE A 193 14.71 -15.90 -2.19
C PHE A 193 13.31 -15.86 -2.78
N ILE A 194 13.09 -15.03 -3.81
CA ILE A 194 11.81 -14.91 -4.52
C ILE A 194 11.42 -16.26 -5.11
N ASN A 195 12.33 -16.91 -5.82
CA ASN A 195 12.08 -18.21 -6.44
C ASN A 195 11.65 -19.23 -5.39
N LYS A 196 12.40 -19.34 -4.27
CA LYS A 196 12.04 -20.24 -3.17
C LYS A 196 10.67 -19.92 -2.59
N MET A 197 10.39 -18.64 -2.33
CA MET A 197 9.16 -18.19 -1.71
C MET A 197 7.94 -18.43 -2.61
N PHE A 198 8.03 -18.01 -3.87
CA PHE A 198 6.92 -18.15 -4.81
C PHE A 198 6.64 -19.61 -5.17
N ASN A 199 7.67 -20.44 -5.32
CA ASN A 199 7.44 -21.88 -5.52
C ASN A 199 6.80 -22.54 -4.29
N ASN A 200 7.22 -22.19 -3.06
CA ASN A 200 6.62 -22.73 -1.85
C ASN A 200 5.14 -22.36 -1.66
N PHE A 201 4.73 -21.20 -2.20
CA PHE A 201 3.35 -20.73 -2.13
C PHE A 201 2.57 -20.92 -3.42
N GLU A 202 3.15 -21.63 -4.39
CA GLU A 202 2.54 -21.91 -5.71
C GLU A 202 2.11 -20.66 -6.47
N VAL A 203 2.88 -19.57 -6.29
CA VAL A 203 2.63 -18.29 -6.97
C VAL A 203 3.12 -18.37 -8.41
N SER A 204 2.26 -18.02 -9.37
CA SER A 204 2.66 -17.88 -10.78
C SER A 204 3.54 -16.65 -10.97
N PHE A 205 4.76 -16.80 -11.46
CA PHE A 205 5.67 -15.67 -11.69
C PHE A 205 6.62 -15.87 -12.85
N GLU A 206 7.17 -14.78 -13.33
CA GLU A 206 8.27 -14.75 -14.29
C GLU A 206 9.31 -13.72 -13.86
N VAL A 207 10.58 -13.97 -14.20
CA VAL A 207 11.68 -13.03 -13.93
C VAL A 207 12.13 -12.39 -15.23
N ILE A 208 12.02 -11.07 -15.30
CA ILE A 208 12.38 -10.26 -16.46
C ILE A 208 13.63 -9.47 -16.12
N LYS A 209 14.73 -9.78 -16.80
CA LYS A 209 15.97 -9.04 -16.66
C LYS A 209 15.90 -7.73 -17.43
N SER A 210 15.88 -6.63 -16.71
CA SER A 210 15.91 -5.29 -17.31
C SER A 210 17.32 -4.97 -17.84
N THR A 211 17.36 -4.22 -18.93
CA THR A 211 18.56 -3.51 -19.38
C THR A 211 18.70 -2.12 -18.75
N HIS A 212 17.65 -1.64 -18.05
CA HIS A 212 17.61 -0.35 -17.39
C HIS A 212 18.40 -0.36 -16.10
N LYS A 213 19.11 0.74 -15.82
CA LYS A 213 19.80 0.95 -14.55
C LYS A 213 18.79 1.07 -13.40
N GLN A 214 19.25 0.81 -12.17
CA GLN A 214 18.43 0.91 -10.96
C GLN A 214 17.70 2.24 -10.84
N ASP A 215 18.35 3.35 -11.14
CA ASP A 215 17.79 4.70 -11.01
C ASP A 215 16.54 4.95 -11.88
N ASN A 216 16.31 4.11 -12.89
CA ASN A 216 15.16 4.20 -13.79
C ASN A 216 14.19 3.02 -13.65
N MET A 217 14.38 2.15 -12.66
CA MET A 217 13.58 0.92 -12.54
C MET A 217 12.10 1.20 -12.31
N ASP A 218 11.76 2.24 -11.56
CA ASP A 218 10.36 2.55 -11.28
C ASP A 218 9.63 3.10 -12.50
N ALA A 219 10.29 3.95 -13.30
CA ALA A 219 9.73 4.40 -14.56
C ALA A 219 9.55 3.23 -15.53
N TYR A 220 10.57 2.37 -15.65
CA TYR A 220 10.49 1.15 -16.44
C TYR A 220 9.37 0.22 -15.95
N ALA A 221 9.21 0.07 -14.64
CA ALA A 221 8.15 -0.75 -14.07
C ALA A 221 6.74 -0.23 -14.39
N LEU A 222 6.55 1.09 -14.42
CA LEU A 222 5.30 1.71 -14.83
C LEU A 222 5.00 1.48 -16.32
N ASP A 223 6.00 1.66 -17.19
CA ASP A 223 5.84 1.44 -18.63
C ASP A 223 5.56 -0.05 -18.91
N TYR A 224 6.31 -0.95 -18.27
CA TYR A 224 6.08 -2.38 -18.35
C TYR A 224 4.65 -2.76 -17.88
N ALA A 225 4.21 -2.20 -16.75
CA ALA A 225 2.88 -2.46 -16.21
C ALA A 225 1.78 -2.03 -17.19
N LYS A 226 1.94 -0.86 -17.84
CA LYS A 226 1.02 -0.39 -18.86
C LYS A 226 0.99 -1.32 -20.07
N GLU A 227 2.16 -1.66 -20.62
CA GLU A 227 2.27 -2.48 -21.84
C GLU A 227 1.72 -3.90 -21.63
N ASN A 228 1.77 -4.42 -20.40
CA ASN A 228 1.34 -5.77 -20.06
C ASN A 228 0.00 -5.80 -19.28
N ASN A 229 -0.75 -4.70 -19.26
CA ASN A 229 -2.04 -4.59 -18.56
C ASN A 229 -1.98 -5.07 -17.11
N ALA A 230 -0.92 -4.72 -16.38
CA ALA A 230 -0.83 -5.03 -14.97
C ALA A 230 -1.83 -4.21 -14.15
N GLY A 231 -2.36 -4.80 -13.09
CA GLY A 231 -3.34 -4.18 -12.20
C GLY A 231 -2.75 -3.54 -10.95
N LEU A 232 -1.47 -3.79 -10.65
CA LEU A 232 -0.80 -3.28 -9.44
C LEU A 232 0.71 -3.25 -9.62
N ILE A 233 1.35 -2.24 -9.06
CA ILE A 233 2.79 -2.20 -8.84
C ILE A 233 3.09 -2.18 -7.34
N ILE A 234 4.11 -2.91 -6.88
CA ILE A 234 4.53 -2.96 -5.48
C ILE A 234 5.91 -2.32 -5.34
N ILE A 235 6.01 -1.26 -4.56
CA ILE A 235 7.25 -0.50 -4.37
C ILE A 235 7.66 -0.41 -2.90
N LEU A 236 8.96 -0.15 -2.68
CA LEU A 236 9.46 0.37 -1.40
C LEU A 236 9.52 1.89 -1.46
N THR A 237 9.13 2.53 -0.37
CA THR A 237 9.23 3.98 -0.25
C THR A 237 10.62 4.41 0.21
N THR A 238 10.93 5.68 0.04
CA THR A 238 12.18 6.30 0.49
C THR A 238 12.23 6.29 2.03
N GLU A 239 13.34 5.78 2.59
CA GLU A 239 13.51 5.68 4.06
C GLU A 239 13.63 7.05 4.73
N LYS A 240 14.41 7.95 4.13
CA LYS A 240 14.66 9.30 4.66
C LYS A 240 14.50 10.32 3.56
N TYR A 241 13.62 11.29 3.79
CA TYR A 241 13.49 12.41 2.88
C TYR A 241 14.71 13.31 2.96
N SER A 242 15.38 13.51 1.83
CA SER A 242 16.46 14.47 1.69
C SER A 242 15.89 15.90 1.64
N LEU A 243 16.78 16.92 1.76
CA LEU A 243 16.38 18.30 1.52
C LEU A 243 15.81 18.51 0.11
N ILE A 244 16.30 17.76 -0.87
CA ILE A 244 15.81 17.80 -2.24
C ILE A 244 14.39 17.25 -2.32
N ASP A 245 14.07 16.20 -1.57
CA ASP A 245 12.72 15.61 -1.53
C ASP A 245 11.69 16.55 -0.90
N HIS A 246 12.13 17.45 0.00
CA HIS A 246 11.27 18.52 0.51
C HIS A 246 10.83 19.51 -0.56
N PHE A 247 11.67 19.77 -1.58
CA PHE A 247 11.37 20.72 -2.65
C PHE A 247 10.73 20.04 -3.87
N LYS A 248 11.19 18.85 -4.25
CA LYS A 248 10.73 18.13 -5.47
C LYS A 248 9.69 17.04 -5.19
N GLY A 249 9.44 16.73 -3.93
CA GLY A 249 8.68 15.56 -3.49
C GLY A 249 9.51 14.28 -3.52
N PRO A 250 9.10 13.26 -2.76
CA PRO A 250 9.78 11.98 -2.70
C PRO A 250 9.71 11.26 -4.05
N HIS A 251 10.64 10.32 -4.27
CA HIS A 251 10.74 9.56 -5.52
C HIS A 251 9.45 8.84 -5.88
N GLU A 252 8.77 8.28 -4.89
CA GLU A 252 7.48 7.59 -5.03
C GLU A 252 6.36 8.50 -5.55
N LEU A 253 6.47 9.82 -5.40
CA LEU A 253 5.44 10.75 -5.84
C LEU A 253 5.09 10.57 -7.32
N LYS A 254 6.12 10.38 -8.17
CA LYS A 254 5.93 10.16 -9.62
C LYS A 254 5.22 8.85 -9.91
N ILE A 255 5.45 7.82 -9.08
CA ILE A 255 4.86 6.51 -9.27
C ILE A 255 3.41 6.52 -8.82
N VAL A 256 3.13 7.08 -7.65
CA VAL A 256 1.75 7.12 -7.12
C VAL A 256 0.85 8.08 -7.90
N THR A 257 1.41 9.11 -8.54
CA THR A 257 0.66 10.04 -9.42
C THR A 257 0.70 9.65 -10.89
N ASN A 258 0.98 8.38 -11.20
CA ASN A 258 1.12 7.92 -12.57
C ASN A 258 -0.12 8.19 -13.42
N THR A 259 0.10 8.55 -14.70
CA THR A 259 -0.97 8.90 -15.65
C THR A 259 -1.81 7.70 -16.09
N TYR A 260 -1.33 6.49 -15.84
CA TYR A 260 -2.03 5.24 -16.17
C TYR A 260 -3.09 4.87 -15.13
N LYS A 261 -3.14 5.63 -14.02
CA LYS A 261 -4.02 5.39 -12.87
C LYS A 261 -3.85 3.98 -12.28
N LEU A 262 -2.65 3.44 -12.41
CA LEU A 262 -2.28 2.15 -11.85
C LEU A 262 -2.23 2.26 -10.32
N PRO A 263 -2.92 1.39 -9.58
CA PRO A 263 -2.77 1.28 -8.13
C PRO A 263 -1.33 0.97 -7.73
N VAL A 264 -0.88 1.58 -6.62
CA VAL A 264 0.48 1.42 -6.11
C VAL A 264 0.42 0.94 -4.67
N LEU A 265 0.93 -0.26 -4.41
CA LEU A 265 1.15 -0.75 -3.06
C LEU A 265 2.52 -0.29 -2.57
N CYS A 266 2.51 0.58 -1.58
CA CYS A 266 3.70 1.14 -0.98
C CYS A 266 4.03 0.42 0.33
N LEU A 267 5.29 0.03 0.50
CA LEU A 267 5.83 -0.51 1.75
C LEU A 267 6.91 0.42 2.26
N ASN A 268 6.84 0.81 3.51
CA ASN A 268 7.94 1.51 4.16
C ASN A 268 9.00 0.49 4.60
N ARG A 269 10.26 0.85 4.43
CA ARG A 269 11.39 0.01 4.85
C ARG A 269 11.33 -0.21 6.36
N ARG A 270 11.66 -1.42 6.79
CA ARG A 270 11.62 -1.83 8.19
C ARG A 270 12.97 -2.37 8.63
N ASP A 271 13.69 -1.60 9.44
CA ASP A 271 14.98 -2.03 9.99
C ASP A 271 14.83 -3.15 11.02
N ASP A 272 13.66 -3.25 11.67
CA ASP A 272 13.39 -4.20 12.75
C ASP A 272 13.12 -5.65 12.27
N LEU A 273 12.87 -5.87 10.98
CA LEU A 273 12.63 -7.21 10.45
C LEU A 273 13.90 -8.07 10.29
N TYR A 274 15.08 -7.46 10.31
CA TYR A 274 16.34 -8.12 10.04
C TYR A 274 17.09 -8.60 11.30
N VAL A 275 16.62 -8.24 12.48
CA VAL A 275 17.22 -8.62 13.78
C VAL A 275 16.93 -10.07 14.14
N MET A 276 16.02 -10.73 13.43
CA MET A 276 15.58 -12.11 13.75
C MET A 276 16.05 -13.17 12.75
N CYS A 277 16.92 -12.85 11.80
CA CYS A 277 17.38 -13.76 10.74
C CYS A 277 18.90 -13.91 10.64
N ASP A 278 19.67 -13.54 11.69
CA ASP A 278 21.13 -13.81 11.79
C ASP A 278 21.39 -15.12 12.51
#